data_c446dd5be22f7aa3314fc6c3c73dfa39
#
_entry.id   c446dd5be22f7aa3314fc6c3c73dfa39
#
_cell.length_a   1.000
_cell.length_b   1.000
_cell.length_c   1.000
_cell.angle_alpha   90.00
_cell.angle_beta   90.00
_cell.angle_gamma   90.00
#
_symmetry.space_group_name_H-M   'P 1'
#
loop_
_entity.id
_entity.type
_entity.pdbx_description
1 polymer ?
#
loop_
_entity_poly.entity_id
_entity_poly.type
_entity_poly.pdbx_seq_one_letter_code
_entity_poly.pdbx_strand_id
1 'polypeptide(L)'
;GRSPDGWGQDFKGGAAYLSARTGAPVVPVFIDGTGAIFGKGMKRPRPGRTRVVFGAPMHAEDGESTRRFSARIETAVTTLGDDAIPDFWTARQRAAAGTSPPLSGPDHTGWRRDWALAERRKLGTAGLRRRQQRRWPDLG
;
A
#
# COMPACT_ATOMS: atom_id res chain seq x y z
N GLY A 1 2.25 -6.09 -9.30
CA GLY A 1 2.18 -5.06 -10.35
C GLY A 1 2.32 -3.66 -9.76
N ARG A 2 2.45 -2.65 -10.61
CA ARG A 2 2.54 -1.25 -10.17
C ARG A 2 1.18 -0.77 -9.68
N SER A 3 1.15 -0.10 -8.52
CA SER A 3 -0.06 0.55 -8.02
C SER A 3 -0.56 1.61 -9.02
N PRO A 4 -1.87 1.72 -9.25
CA PRO A 4 -2.42 2.70 -10.19
C PRO A 4 -2.38 4.14 -9.66
N ASP A 5 -2.31 4.33 -8.36
CA ASP A 5 -2.40 5.61 -7.67
C ASP A 5 -1.30 5.83 -6.61
N GLY A 6 -0.39 4.87 -6.45
CA GLY A 6 0.69 4.92 -5.46
C GLY A 6 0.36 4.28 -4.12
N TRP A 7 -0.91 3.94 -3.88
CA TRP A 7 -1.34 3.28 -2.65
C TRP A 7 -1.36 1.75 -2.77
N GLY A 8 -1.28 1.04 -1.67
CA GLY A 8 -1.40 -0.41 -1.61
C GLY A 8 -2.74 -0.90 -2.17
N GLN A 9 -2.81 -2.14 -2.57
CA GLN A 9 -4.05 -2.83 -2.95
C GLN A 9 -4.29 -3.96 -1.97
N ASP A 10 -5.54 -4.46 -1.94
CA ASP A 10 -5.92 -5.59 -1.11
C ASP A 10 -4.95 -6.77 -1.27
N PHE A 11 -4.57 -7.35 -0.15
CA PHE A 11 -3.66 -8.47 -0.12
C PHE A 11 -4.35 -9.75 -0.60
N LYS A 12 -3.68 -10.45 -1.49
CA LYS A 12 -4.11 -11.78 -1.92
C LYS A 12 -3.52 -12.83 -1.00
N GLY A 13 -4.29 -13.85 -0.65
CA GLY A 13 -3.92 -14.89 0.30
C GLY A 13 -2.77 -15.82 -0.10
N GLY A 14 -2.06 -15.55 -1.20
CA GLY A 14 -1.02 -16.44 -1.72
C GLY A 14 0.15 -16.65 -0.77
N ALA A 15 0.65 -15.60 -0.13
CA ALA A 15 1.75 -15.71 0.83
C ALA A 15 1.35 -16.53 2.06
N ALA A 16 0.15 -16.27 2.61
CA ALA A 16 -0.39 -17.02 3.73
C ALA A 16 -0.61 -18.49 3.38
N TYR A 17 -1.11 -18.78 2.18
CA TYR A 17 -1.30 -20.15 1.70
C TYR A 17 0.02 -20.92 1.56
N LEU A 18 1.03 -20.29 0.95
CA LEU A 18 2.35 -20.91 0.80
C LEU A 18 3.00 -21.19 2.14
N SER A 19 2.98 -20.22 3.05
CA SER A 19 3.52 -20.37 4.41
C SER A 19 2.83 -21.53 5.15
N ALA A 20 1.51 -21.60 5.11
CA ALA A 20 0.76 -22.68 5.75
C ALA A 20 1.10 -24.06 5.19
N ARG A 21 1.43 -24.17 3.89
CA ARG A 21 1.81 -25.44 3.26
C ARG A 21 3.25 -25.86 3.48
N THR A 22 4.16 -24.90 3.54
CA THR A 22 5.61 -25.16 3.56
C THR A 22 6.24 -24.99 4.92
N GLY A 23 5.53 -24.37 5.88
CA GLY A 23 6.10 -23.94 7.17
C GLY A 23 7.06 -22.74 7.06
N ALA A 24 7.29 -22.20 5.86
CA ALA A 24 8.19 -21.08 5.68
C ALA A 24 7.62 -19.79 6.30
N PRO A 25 8.45 -18.96 6.96
CA PRO A 25 8.01 -17.68 7.50
C PRO A 25 7.64 -16.69 6.40
N VAL A 26 6.69 -15.81 6.69
CA VAL A 26 6.40 -14.63 5.88
C VAL A 26 7.04 -13.41 6.54
N VAL A 27 7.90 -12.71 5.82
CA VAL A 27 8.48 -11.45 6.28
C VAL A 27 7.69 -10.31 5.64
N PRO A 28 6.92 -9.52 6.42
CA PRO A 28 6.23 -8.36 5.89
C PRO A 28 7.25 -7.28 5.51
N VAL A 29 7.06 -6.66 4.36
CA VAL A 29 7.96 -5.61 3.85
C VAL A 29 7.13 -4.45 3.34
N PHE A 30 7.47 -3.24 3.77
CA PHE A 30 6.92 -2.00 3.21
C PHE A 30 7.98 -1.28 2.38
N ILE A 31 7.58 -0.84 1.18
CA ILE A 31 8.46 -0.12 0.26
C ILE A 31 7.81 1.21 -0.09
N ASP A 32 8.49 2.30 0.25
CA ASP A 32 8.08 3.66 -0.07
C ASP A 32 8.95 4.30 -1.16
N GLY A 33 8.42 5.32 -1.86
CA GLY A 33 9.14 6.11 -2.84
C GLY A 33 9.21 5.52 -4.26
N THR A 34 8.82 4.27 -4.48
CA THR A 34 8.90 3.62 -5.80
C THR A 34 8.02 4.28 -6.86
N GLY A 35 6.88 4.87 -6.45
CA GLY A 35 5.97 5.60 -7.34
C GLY A 35 6.61 6.82 -8.00
N ALA A 36 7.52 7.50 -7.31
CA ALA A 36 8.28 8.63 -7.85
C ALA A 36 9.33 8.19 -8.87
N ILE A 37 9.89 6.98 -8.71
CA ILE A 37 10.89 6.40 -9.62
C ILE A 37 10.23 5.86 -10.88
N PHE A 38 9.23 5.00 -10.74
CA PHE A 38 8.55 4.37 -11.88
C PHE A 38 7.07 4.11 -11.60
N GLY A 39 6.31 5.17 -11.43
CA GLY A 39 4.86 5.12 -11.25
C GLY A 39 4.10 4.71 -12.51
N LYS A 40 2.81 4.41 -12.36
CA LYS A 40 1.94 4.09 -13.49
C LYS A 40 1.79 5.30 -14.41
N GLY A 41 1.92 5.08 -15.73
CA GLY A 41 1.88 6.14 -16.75
C GLY A 41 3.25 6.75 -17.08
N MET A 42 4.29 6.45 -16.31
CA MET A 42 5.65 6.87 -16.64
C MET A 42 6.22 5.95 -17.73
N LYS A 43 6.80 6.56 -18.79
CA LYS A 43 7.43 5.85 -19.88
C LYS A 43 8.85 5.39 -19.54
N ARG A 44 9.55 6.12 -18.68
CA ARG A 44 10.94 5.84 -18.27
C ARG A 44 11.07 6.03 -16.76
N PRO A 45 11.91 5.24 -16.09
CA PRO A 45 12.22 5.46 -14.68
C PRO A 45 13.00 6.77 -14.51
N ARG A 46 12.85 7.38 -13.34
CA ARG A 46 13.60 8.57 -12.90
C ARG A 46 14.46 8.20 -11.69
N PRO A 47 15.63 8.80 -11.51
CA PRO A 47 16.37 8.65 -10.27
C PRO A 47 15.52 9.11 -9.08
N GLY A 48 15.60 8.37 -7.98
CA GLY A 48 14.86 8.70 -6.77
C GLY A 48 15.33 7.85 -5.60
N ARG A 49 14.86 8.18 -4.41
CA ARG A 49 15.15 7.42 -3.19
C ARG A 49 13.99 6.49 -2.88
N THR A 50 14.31 5.29 -2.42
CA THR A 50 13.34 4.35 -1.86
C THR A 50 13.72 4.03 -0.43
N ARG A 51 12.70 3.80 0.40
CA ARG A 51 12.84 3.28 1.75
C ARG A 51 12.22 1.89 1.77
N VAL A 52 12.95 0.93 2.33
CA VAL A 52 12.46 -0.45 2.52
C VAL A 52 12.51 -0.74 4.02
N VAL A 53 11.38 -1.15 4.57
CA VAL A 53 11.25 -1.49 5.99
C VAL A 53 10.81 -2.94 6.09
N PHE A 54 11.56 -3.74 6.84
CA PHE A 54 11.28 -5.15 7.09
C PHE A 54 10.63 -5.30 8.46
N GLY A 55 9.56 -6.09 8.54
CA GLY A 55 8.96 -6.50 9.80
C GLY A 55 9.52 -7.83 10.31
N ALA A 56 9.07 -8.24 11.48
CA ALA A 56 9.42 -9.54 12.05
C ALA A 56 8.84 -10.69 11.20
N PRO A 57 9.55 -11.82 11.06
CA PRO A 57 9.02 -13.02 10.44
C PRO A 57 7.75 -13.50 11.14
N MET A 58 6.75 -13.91 10.37
CA MET A 58 5.45 -14.39 10.84
C MET A 58 5.20 -15.80 10.35
N HIS A 59 4.62 -16.64 11.20
CA HIS A 59 4.11 -17.96 10.86
C HIS A 59 2.58 -17.99 11.07
N ALA A 60 1.91 -18.91 10.38
CA ALA A 60 0.54 -19.23 10.71
C ALA A 60 0.50 -19.82 12.13
N GLU A 61 -0.53 -19.46 12.90
CA GLU A 61 -0.79 -20.04 14.22
C GLU A 61 -1.53 -21.39 14.06
N ASP A 62 -1.41 -22.25 15.08
CA ASP A 62 -2.10 -23.53 15.06
C ASP A 62 -3.62 -23.36 14.90
N GLY A 63 -4.17 -24.00 13.87
CA GLY A 63 -5.59 -23.88 13.54
C GLY A 63 -5.99 -22.55 12.89
N GLU A 64 -5.04 -21.65 12.59
CA GLU A 64 -5.33 -20.38 11.92
C GLU A 64 -5.70 -20.61 10.45
N SER A 65 -6.84 -20.04 10.03
CA SER A 65 -7.20 -20.09 8.62
C SER A 65 -6.30 -19.19 7.77
N THR A 66 -6.04 -19.59 6.53
CA THR A 66 -5.26 -18.80 5.55
C THR A 66 -5.77 -17.35 5.42
N ARG A 67 -7.09 -17.15 5.55
CA ARG A 67 -7.70 -15.82 5.49
C ARG A 67 -7.30 -14.96 6.70
N ARG A 68 -7.32 -15.52 7.92
CA ARG A 68 -6.91 -14.82 9.14
C ARG A 68 -5.43 -14.47 9.08
N PHE A 69 -4.60 -15.43 8.68
CA PHE A 69 -3.17 -15.19 8.53
C PHE A 69 -2.88 -14.11 7.48
N SER A 70 -3.56 -14.12 6.33
CA SER A 70 -3.45 -13.05 5.32
C SER A 70 -3.81 -11.67 5.89
N ALA A 71 -4.86 -11.57 6.70
CA ALA A 71 -5.24 -10.31 7.36
C ALA A 71 -4.18 -9.85 8.38
N ARG A 72 -3.55 -10.77 9.12
CA ARG A 72 -2.42 -10.43 10.02
C ARG A 72 -1.22 -9.90 9.24
N ILE A 73 -0.88 -10.52 8.12
CA ILE A 73 0.20 -10.06 7.23
C ILE A 73 -0.10 -8.64 6.72
N GLU A 74 -1.34 -8.39 6.29
CA GLU A 74 -1.78 -7.07 5.83
C GLU A 74 -1.68 -6.02 6.93
N THR A 75 -2.14 -6.34 8.14
CA THR A 75 -1.99 -5.47 9.32
C THR A 75 -0.53 -5.16 9.61
N ALA A 76 0.35 -6.16 9.55
CA ALA A 76 1.79 -5.97 9.79
C ALA A 76 2.40 -5.01 8.75
N VAL A 77 2.09 -5.18 7.46
CA VAL A 77 2.58 -4.27 6.40
C VAL A 77 2.01 -2.86 6.57
N THR A 78 0.73 -2.74 6.95
CA THR A 78 0.09 -1.45 7.23
C THR A 78 0.79 -0.71 8.37
N THR A 79 1.11 -1.42 9.45
CA THR A 79 1.85 -0.86 10.59
C THR A 79 3.24 -0.38 10.18
N LEU A 80 3.97 -1.16 9.36
CA LEU A 80 5.27 -0.73 8.82
C LEU A 80 5.16 0.51 7.94
N GLY A 81 4.09 0.64 7.17
CA GLY A 81 3.81 1.81 6.36
C GLY A 81 3.50 3.04 7.21
N ASP A 82 2.76 2.88 8.28
CA ASP A 82 2.48 3.95 9.23
C ASP A 82 3.76 4.37 9.98
N ASP A 83 4.59 3.40 10.44
CA ASP A 83 5.91 3.68 11.04
C ASP A 83 6.84 4.49 10.12
N ALA A 84 6.70 4.31 8.82
CA ALA A 84 7.56 4.99 7.84
C ALA A 84 7.24 6.47 7.65
N ILE A 85 6.02 6.90 7.98
CA ILE A 85 5.51 8.25 7.70
C ILE A 85 5.61 9.18 8.93
N PRO A 86 4.96 8.91 10.08
CA PRO A 86 5.01 9.84 11.21
C PRO A 86 6.25 9.61 12.09
N ASP A 87 6.22 8.64 12.94
CA ASP A 87 7.28 8.20 13.82
C ASP A 87 6.89 6.85 14.46
N PHE A 88 7.89 6.14 14.98
CA PHE A 88 7.73 4.80 15.56
C PHE A 88 6.69 4.74 16.69
N TRP A 89 6.71 5.70 17.61
CA TRP A 89 5.83 5.67 18.78
C TRP A 89 4.38 5.94 18.42
N THR A 90 4.13 6.94 17.59
CA THR A 90 2.78 7.26 17.10
C THR A 90 2.19 6.08 16.33
N ALA A 91 2.97 5.44 15.46
CA ALA A 91 2.49 4.28 14.71
C ALA A 91 2.16 3.10 15.62
N ARG A 92 2.97 2.83 16.65
CA ARG A 92 2.70 1.76 17.63
C ARG A 92 1.44 2.02 18.47
N GLN A 93 1.23 3.26 18.88
CA GLN A 93 0.00 3.65 19.58
C GLN A 93 -1.24 3.44 18.69
N ARG A 94 -1.16 3.84 17.42
CA ARG A 94 -2.25 3.61 16.46
C ARG A 94 -2.52 2.13 16.23
N ALA A 95 -1.46 1.33 16.08
CA ALA A 95 -1.59 -0.12 15.91
C ALA A 95 -2.27 -0.77 17.12
N ALA A 96 -1.87 -0.39 18.34
CA ALA A 96 -2.48 -0.89 19.58
C ALA A 96 -3.94 -0.46 19.72
N ALA A 97 -4.28 0.74 19.27
CA ALA A 97 -5.66 1.26 19.29
C ALA A 97 -6.52 0.77 18.11
N GLY A 98 -5.94 0.04 17.14
CA GLY A 98 -6.64 -0.38 15.91
C GLY A 98 -6.99 0.78 14.97
N THR A 99 -6.27 1.91 15.08
CA THR A 99 -6.52 3.13 14.29
C THR A 99 -5.46 3.40 13.22
N SER A 100 -4.61 2.42 12.90
CA SER A 100 -3.63 2.55 11.81
C SER A 100 -4.33 2.87 10.48
N PRO A 101 -3.87 3.89 9.73
CA PRO A 101 -4.50 4.25 8.47
C PRO A 101 -4.35 3.12 7.45
N PRO A 102 -5.36 2.86 6.62
CA PRO A 102 -5.28 1.82 5.61
C PRO A 102 -4.27 2.21 4.52
N LEU A 103 -3.52 1.25 4.00
CA LEU A 103 -2.59 1.46 2.87
C LEU A 103 -3.28 1.84 1.57
N SER A 104 -4.60 1.76 1.52
CA SER A 104 -5.41 2.15 0.35
C SER A 104 -5.53 3.65 0.14
N GLY A 105 -5.00 4.48 1.05
CA GLY A 105 -5.02 5.94 0.98
C GLY A 105 -6.14 6.57 1.79
N PRO A 106 -6.01 7.87 2.08
CA PRO A 106 -7.01 8.61 2.84
C PRO A 106 -8.34 8.65 2.05
N ASP A 107 -9.44 8.54 2.77
CA ASP A 107 -10.81 8.71 2.28
C ASP A 107 -11.30 7.73 1.20
N HIS A 108 -10.56 6.64 0.92
CA HIS A 108 -10.97 5.63 -0.04
C HIS A 108 -11.52 4.35 0.63
N THR A 109 -12.83 4.18 0.56
CA THR A 109 -13.43 2.85 0.66
C THR A 109 -13.15 2.08 -0.64
N GLY A 110 -13.04 0.74 -0.59
CA GLY A 110 -12.66 -0.07 -1.76
C GLY A 110 -13.46 0.26 -3.03
N TRP A 111 -14.79 0.40 -2.93
CA TRP A 111 -15.65 0.73 -4.07
C TRP A 111 -15.40 2.14 -4.66
N ARG A 112 -15.08 3.14 -3.83
CA ARG A 112 -14.73 4.50 -4.31
C ARG A 112 -13.43 4.50 -5.08
N ARG A 113 -12.48 3.71 -4.62
CA ARG A 113 -11.21 3.53 -5.30
C ARG A 113 -11.38 2.87 -6.67
N ASP A 114 -12.13 1.77 -6.73
CA ASP A 114 -12.42 1.07 -7.97
C ASP A 114 -13.15 1.96 -8.97
N TRP A 115 -14.09 2.75 -8.50
CA TRP A 115 -14.83 3.71 -9.32
C TRP A 115 -13.89 4.81 -9.84
N ALA A 116 -13.05 5.42 -8.99
CA ALA A 116 -12.09 6.44 -9.41
C ALA A 116 -11.07 5.90 -10.42
N LEU A 117 -10.63 4.65 -10.26
CA LEU A 117 -9.74 3.98 -11.21
C LEU A 117 -10.44 3.68 -12.55
N ALA A 118 -11.71 3.29 -12.53
CA ALA A 118 -12.50 3.06 -13.73
C ALA A 118 -12.74 4.37 -14.51
N GLU A 119 -13.03 5.46 -13.80
CA GLU A 119 -13.20 6.79 -14.40
C GLU A 119 -11.91 7.31 -15.04
N ARG A 120 -10.77 7.12 -14.38
CA ARG A 120 -9.45 7.43 -14.95
C ARG A 120 -9.17 6.67 -16.24
N ARG A 121 -9.59 5.40 -16.32
CA ARG A 121 -9.45 4.58 -17.55
C ARG A 121 -10.31 5.12 -18.68
N LYS A 122 -11.54 5.61 -18.41
CA LYS A 122 -12.45 6.18 -19.40
C LYS A 122 -11.96 7.53 -19.96
N LEU A 123 -11.36 8.36 -19.10
CA LEU A 123 -10.90 9.70 -19.49
C LEU A 123 -9.62 9.71 -20.32
N GLY A 124 -8.90 8.58 -20.42
CA GLY A 124 -7.66 8.47 -21.16
C GLY A 124 -6.56 9.44 -20.71
N THR A 125 -5.37 9.32 -21.30
CA THR A 125 -4.21 10.18 -20.98
C THR A 125 -4.39 11.66 -21.35
N ALA A 126 -5.29 12.00 -22.26
CA ALA A 126 -5.57 13.37 -22.67
C ALA A 126 -6.32 14.18 -21.60
N GLY A 127 -7.26 13.55 -20.89
CA GLY A 127 -8.00 14.20 -19.80
C GLY A 127 -7.12 14.48 -18.57
N LEU A 128 -6.13 13.64 -18.31
CA LEU A 128 -5.18 13.82 -17.22
C LEU A 128 -4.23 15.00 -17.44
N ARG A 129 -3.80 15.24 -18.70
CA ARG A 129 -2.95 16.40 -19.04
C ARG A 129 -3.69 17.72 -18.80
N ARG A 130 -4.99 17.79 -19.09
CA ARG A 130 -5.80 19.00 -18.87
C ARG A 130 -6.03 19.32 -17.39
N ARG A 131 -6.12 18.30 -16.50
CA ARG A 131 -6.25 18.49 -15.05
C ARG A 131 -4.92 18.87 -14.37
N GLN A 132 -3.80 18.35 -14.85
CA GLN A 132 -2.48 18.72 -14.32
C GLN A 132 -2.05 20.15 -14.69
N GLN A 133 -2.64 20.75 -15.72
CA GLN A 133 -2.41 22.15 -16.10
C GLN A 133 -3.23 23.15 -15.29
N ARG A 134 -4.22 22.72 -14.49
CA ARG A 134 -4.84 23.59 -13.50
C ARG A 134 -3.89 23.69 -12.30
N ARG A 135 -2.96 24.63 -12.37
CA ARG A 135 -2.21 25.11 -11.22
C ARG A 135 -3.20 25.54 -10.14
N TRP A 136 -3.05 25.01 -8.94
CA TRP A 136 -3.65 25.64 -7.78
C TRP A 136 -3.10 27.04 -7.67
N PRO A 137 -3.93 28.06 -7.34
CA PRO A 137 -3.43 29.38 -7.05
C PRO A 137 -2.47 29.26 -5.87
N ASP A 138 -1.28 29.84 -6.02
CA ASP A 138 -0.35 30.00 -4.92
C ASP A 138 -1.09 30.81 -3.83
N LEU A 139 -1.43 30.16 -2.73
CA LEU A 139 -1.89 30.83 -1.54
C LEU A 139 -0.63 31.43 -0.89
N GLY A 140 -0.40 32.71 -1.18
CA GLY A 140 0.64 33.52 -0.56
C GLY A 140 0.48 33.67 0.95
#